data_89bbc496d850b2ca60b41ea53a688ff2
#
_entry.id   89bbc496d850b2ca60b41ea53a688ff2
#
_cell.length_a   1.000
_cell.length_b   1.000
_cell.length_c   1.000
_cell.angle_alpha   90.00
_cell.angle_beta   90.00
_cell.angle_gamma   90.00
#
_symmetry.space_group_name_H-M   'P 1'
#
loop_
_entity.id
_entity.type
_entity.pdbx_description
1 polymer ?
#
loop_
_entity_poly.entity_id
_entity_poly.type
_entity_poly.pdbx_seq_one_letter_code
_entity_poly.pdbx_strand_id
1 'polypeptide(L)'
;MTKNKNNQPIWSSRIKKNSNNLFRKVGGSLDIDKRLFNEDISASIVHTEMLFKQKIINFKIKNKIVWGLNRIRNEIIKKKFPFDKNLEDIHMNIEKRLFDLIGEDAGFIHTARSRNDQVITDFKIWLKKSTYEINKTLDALISTILKVADKNIKTVMPGFTHLKNAQPISFAHYMMAYVEMFKRDKKRFKNNLDALNENPLGVAALSGTSFNIDRNFTTKKLNFSKPTDNSIDTVSDRDFVLDFLYACSACSIHISRIAEEFIIWNSDAYNLIHLNDKIVTGSSIMPQKKNPDPLEYLRGKTGSSFGNLFSMLTILKGLPLSYFKDLQDDKELVFKSYDQLKISLSLLNDICLLYTSDAADDIR
;
A
#
# COMPACT_ATOMS: atom_id res chain seq x y z
N MET A 1 22.86 -41.98 6.23
CA MET A 1 22.13 -40.77 6.73
C MET A 1 22.45 -39.59 5.83
N THR A 2 21.70 -39.45 4.78
CA THR A 2 21.80 -38.34 3.82
C THR A 2 21.18 -37.09 4.47
N LYS A 3 22.02 -36.15 4.91
CA LYS A 3 21.55 -34.84 5.42
C LYS A 3 20.79 -34.12 4.30
N ASN A 4 19.52 -33.83 4.58
CA ASN A 4 18.65 -33.02 3.75
C ASN A 4 19.31 -31.65 3.48
N LYS A 5 19.91 -31.47 2.30
CA LYS A 5 20.54 -30.21 1.84
C LYS A 5 19.53 -29.13 1.45
N ASN A 6 18.23 -29.40 1.56
CA ASN A 6 17.16 -28.64 0.90
C ASN A 6 16.56 -27.47 1.70
N ASN A 7 17.07 -27.16 2.90
CA ASN A 7 16.55 -26.05 3.75
C ASN A 7 17.58 -24.97 4.05
N GLN A 8 18.60 -24.81 3.20
CA GLN A 8 19.58 -23.75 3.41
C GLN A 8 19.26 -22.54 2.50
N PRO A 9 19.36 -21.31 3.01
CA PRO A 9 19.23 -20.10 2.21
C PRO A 9 20.22 -20.11 1.03
N ILE A 10 19.87 -19.52 -0.10
CA ILE A 10 20.71 -19.47 -1.32
C ILE A 10 22.10 -18.89 -1.03
N TRP A 11 22.20 -17.92 -0.08
CA TRP A 11 23.45 -17.31 0.37
C TRP A 11 24.29 -18.20 1.34
N SER A 12 23.77 -19.34 1.78
CA SER A 12 24.43 -20.18 2.79
C SER A 12 25.53 -21.08 2.25
N SER A 13 25.78 -21.13 0.95
CA SER A 13 26.76 -22.06 0.36
C SER A 13 28.19 -21.89 0.90
N ARG A 14 28.55 -20.67 1.35
CA ARG A 14 29.85 -20.34 1.97
C ARG A 14 29.81 -20.18 3.48
N ILE A 15 28.61 -20.21 4.10
CA ILE A 15 28.43 -20.05 5.55
C ILE A 15 28.27 -21.43 6.18
N LYS A 16 29.28 -21.87 6.90
CA LYS A 16 29.36 -23.23 7.47
C LYS A 16 28.49 -23.46 8.73
N LYS A 17 27.96 -22.39 9.34
CA LYS A 17 27.12 -22.51 10.56
C LYS A 17 25.70 -22.02 10.25
N ASN A 18 24.69 -22.75 10.75
CA ASN A 18 23.32 -22.26 10.71
C ASN A 18 23.19 -20.95 11.51
N SER A 19 22.50 -19.96 10.95
CA SER A 19 22.18 -18.74 11.69
C SER A 19 21.39 -19.07 12.96
N ASN A 20 21.61 -18.29 14.02
CA ASN A 20 20.87 -18.39 15.27
C ASN A 20 19.36 -18.30 15.00
N ASN A 21 18.55 -19.12 15.68
CA ASN A 21 17.10 -19.14 15.53
C ASN A 21 16.48 -17.76 15.82
N LEU A 22 17.03 -16.98 16.74
CA LEU A 22 16.58 -15.60 17.02
C LEU A 22 16.83 -14.69 15.82
N PHE A 23 18.03 -14.76 15.22
CA PHE A 23 18.37 -13.97 14.04
C PHE A 23 17.44 -14.29 12.84
N ARG A 24 17.12 -15.58 12.63
CA ARG A 24 16.15 -15.98 11.59
C ARG A 24 14.76 -15.41 11.84
N LYS A 25 14.33 -15.43 13.10
CA LYS A 25 13.01 -14.90 13.49
C LYS A 25 12.92 -13.38 13.31
N VAL A 26 13.98 -12.64 13.65
CA VAL A 26 14.04 -11.18 13.52
C VAL A 26 14.29 -10.76 12.07
N GLY A 27 15.10 -11.53 11.32
CA GLY A 27 15.48 -11.20 9.94
C GLY A 27 14.46 -11.60 8.89
N GLY A 28 13.46 -12.43 9.22
CA GLY A 28 12.44 -12.89 8.28
C GLY A 28 11.35 -11.83 8.05
N SER A 29 10.92 -11.69 6.80
CA SER A 29 9.88 -10.73 6.39
C SER A 29 8.61 -11.37 5.84
N LEU A 30 8.53 -12.71 5.81
CA LEU A 30 7.45 -13.46 5.17
C LEU A 30 6.04 -13.00 5.60
N ASP A 31 5.84 -12.72 6.90
CA ASP A 31 4.52 -12.32 7.39
C ASP A 31 4.06 -10.96 6.84
N ILE A 32 5.00 -10.12 6.42
CA ILE A 32 4.77 -8.80 5.81
C ILE A 32 4.71 -8.93 4.28
N ASP A 33 5.78 -9.47 3.68
CA ASP A 33 5.99 -9.41 2.22
C ASP A 33 5.22 -10.47 1.43
N LYS A 34 4.63 -11.50 2.08
CA LYS A 34 3.70 -12.42 1.41
C LYS A 34 2.56 -11.70 0.67
N ARG A 35 2.31 -10.44 0.99
CA ARG A 35 1.35 -9.59 0.31
C ARG A 35 1.77 -9.25 -1.12
N LEU A 36 3.06 -9.32 -1.43
CA LEU A 36 3.64 -9.02 -2.76
C LEU A 36 3.67 -10.24 -3.70
N PHE A 37 3.14 -11.40 -3.30
CA PHE A 37 3.27 -12.65 -4.09
C PHE A 37 2.83 -12.51 -5.54
N ASN A 38 1.78 -11.73 -5.80
CA ASN A 38 1.23 -11.58 -7.14
C ASN A 38 2.10 -10.69 -8.03
N GLU A 39 2.68 -9.65 -7.45
CA GLU A 39 3.62 -8.73 -8.09
C GLU A 39 4.94 -9.45 -8.41
N ASP A 40 5.48 -10.21 -7.44
CA ASP A 40 6.68 -11.04 -7.63
C ASP A 40 6.50 -12.07 -8.75
N ILE A 41 5.39 -12.81 -8.74
CA ILE A 41 5.11 -13.79 -9.80
C ILE A 41 4.96 -13.10 -11.15
N SER A 42 4.32 -11.93 -11.22
CA SER A 42 4.14 -11.19 -12.47
C SER A 42 5.46 -10.66 -13.01
N ALA A 43 6.28 -10.05 -12.17
CA ALA A 43 7.61 -9.57 -12.55
C ALA A 43 8.53 -10.72 -12.94
N SER A 44 8.48 -11.84 -12.22
CA SER A 44 9.26 -13.04 -12.53
C SER A 44 8.88 -13.70 -13.86
N ILE A 45 7.60 -13.70 -14.23
CA ILE A 45 7.13 -14.17 -15.55
C ILE A 45 7.70 -13.27 -16.65
N VAL A 46 7.59 -11.95 -16.51
CA VAL A 46 8.11 -10.98 -17.49
C VAL A 46 9.62 -11.08 -17.61
N HIS A 47 10.34 -11.25 -16.50
CA HIS A 47 11.78 -11.49 -16.50
C HIS A 47 12.13 -12.76 -17.25
N THR A 48 11.42 -13.85 -17.03
CA THR A 48 11.62 -15.13 -17.75
C THR A 48 11.33 -14.99 -19.25
N GLU A 49 10.31 -14.26 -19.65
CA GLU A 49 10.01 -13.96 -21.06
C GLU A 49 11.15 -13.14 -21.71
N MET A 50 11.71 -12.19 -20.97
CA MET A 50 12.87 -11.40 -21.42
C MET A 50 14.11 -12.27 -21.61
N LEU A 51 14.44 -13.15 -20.65
CA LEU A 51 15.56 -14.08 -20.77
C LEU A 51 15.43 -14.98 -22.01
N PHE A 52 14.23 -15.45 -22.31
CA PHE A 52 13.96 -16.21 -23.53
C PHE A 52 14.13 -15.37 -24.78
N LYS A 53 13.58 -14.16 -24.84
CA LYS A 53 13.73 -13.22 -25.97
C LYS A 53 15.19 -12.93 -26.27
N GLN A 54 16.01 -12.79 -25.23
CA GLN A 54 17.45 -12.55 -25.33
C GLN A 54 18.27 -13.84 -25.57
N LYS A 55 17.62 -14.98 -25.77
CA LYS A 55 18.24 -16.29 -26.02
C LYS A 55 19.15 -16.78 -24.88
N ILE A 56 18.96 -16.26 -23.65
CA ILE A 56 19.68 -16.71 -22.45
C ILE A 56 19.15 -18.05 -21.98
N ILE A 57 17.84 -18.28 -22.12
CA ILE A 57 17.17 -19.56 -21.85
C ILE A 57 16.41 -20.04 -23.09
N ASN A 58 16.16 -21.34 -23.18
CA ASN A 58 15.39 -21.91 -24.29
C ASN A 58 13.89 -21.92 -24.02
N PHE A 59 13.10 -22.22 -25.05
CA PHE A 59 11.63 -22.26 -25.01
C PHE A 59 11.08 -23.22 -23.94
N LYS A 60 11.70 -24.41 -23.78
CA LYS A 60 11.27 -25.43 -22.84
C LYS A 60 11.41 -24.94 -21.40
N ILE A 61 12.55 -24.34 -21.06
CA ILE A 61 12.81 -23.76 -19.71
C ILE A 61 11.83 -22.62 -19.43
N LYS A 62 11.67 -21.68 -20.38
CA LYS A 62 10.71 -20.58 -20.24
C LYS A 62 9.30 -21.10 -19.92
N ASN A 63 8.80 -22.08 -20.69
CA ASN A 63 7.45 -22.59 -20.47
C ASN A 63 7.28 -23.30 -19.13
N LYS A 64 8.28 -24.06 -18.67
CA LYS A 64 8.25 -24.71 -17.35
C LYS A 64 8.19 -23.68 -16.23
N ILE A 65 9.01 -22.62 -16.28
CA ILE A 65 9.02 -21.58 -15.25
C ILE A 65 7.68 -20.84 -15.22
N VAL A 66 7.17 -20.39 -16.37
CA VAL A 66 5.88 -19.69 -16.46
C VAL A 66 4.73 -20.56 -15.97
N TRP A 67 4.71 -21.85 -16.34
CA TRP A 67 3.73 -22.80 -15.83
C TRP A 67 3.80 -22.96 -14.31
N GLY A 68 5.02 -23.15 -13.77
CA GLY A 68 5.24 -23.32 -12.34
C GLY A 68 4.81 -22.08 -11.53
N LEU A 69 5.18 -20.89 -12.00
CA LEU A 69 4.79 -19.62 -11.38
C LEU A 69 3.26 -19.40 -11.37
N ASN A 70 2.57 -19.69 -12.47
CA ASN A 70 1.11 -19.59 -12.51
C ASN A 70 0.42 -20.63 -11.59
N ARG A 71 0.99 -21.84 -11.47
CA ARG A 71 0.51 -22.84 -10.53
C ARG A 71 0.68 -22.36 -9.08
N ILE A 72 1.82 -21.80 -8.72
CA ILE A 72 2.10 -21.21 -7.40
C ILE A 72 1.10 -20.10 -7.09
N ARG A 73 0.85 -19.17 -8.04
CA ARG A 73 -0.16 -18.12 -7.89
C ARG A 73 -1.53 -18.70 -7.53
N ASN A 74 -1.96 -19.75 -8.23
CA ASN A 74 -3.22 -20.41 -7.95
C ASN A 74 -3.24 -21.12 -6.60
N GLU A 75 -2.13 -21.71 -6.16
CA GLU A 75 -2.01 -22.34 -4.85
C GLU A 75 -2.16 -21.29 -3.73
N ILE A 76 -1.54 -20.11 -3.86
CA ILE A 76 -1.65 -19.01 -2.89
C ILE A 76 -3.08 -18.46 -2.85
N ILE A 77 -3.68 -18.14 -4.00
CA ILE A 77 -5.06 -17.64 -4.08
C ILE A 77 -6.06 -18.63 -3.45
N LYS A 78 -5.87 -19.92 -3.68
CA LYS A 78 -6.71 -21.00 -3.11
C LYS A 78 -6.36 -21.35 -1.66
N LYS A 79 -5.41 -20.62 -1.02
CA LYS A 79 -4.90 -20.88 0.36
C LYS A 79 -4.37 -22.32 0.53
N LYS A 80 -3.77 -22.88 -0.51
CA LYS A 80 -3.17 -24.24 -0.51
C LYS A 80 -1.65 -24.22 -0.61
N PHE A 81 -1.03 -23.05 -0.66
CA PHE A 81 0.41 -22.89 -0.74
C PHE A 81 1.06 -23.21 0.60
N PRO A 82 2.09 -24.09 0.64
CA PRO A 82 2.76 -24.49 1.87
C PRO A 82 3.83 -23.46 2.26
N PHE A 83 3.45 -22.36 2.91
CA PHE A 83 4.41 -21.37 3.41
C PHE A 83 5.37 -21.99 4.42
N ASP A 84 6.67 -21.87 4.18
CA ASP A 84 7.71 -22.28 5.10
C ASP A 84 8.28 -21.04 5.83
N LYS A 85 7.97 -20.92 7.12
CA LYS A 85 8.44 -19.82 7.99
C LYS A 85 9.94 -19.86 8.29
N ASN A 86 10.65 -20.92 7.90
CA ASN A 86 12.11 -21.00 8.02
C ASN A 86 12.81 -20.30 6.85
N LEU A 87 12.09 -19.97 5.78
CA LEU A 87 12.57 -19.17 4.68
C LEU A 87 12.38 -17.68 4.99
N GLU A 88 13.32 -16.86 4.53
CA GLU A 88 13.41 -15.45 4.90
C GLU A 88 12.20 -14.63 4.46
N ASP A 89 11.76 -14.83 3.21
CA ASP A 89 10.80 -13.98 2.53
C ASP A 89 9.84 -14.77 1.62
N ILE A 90 8.88 -14.07 1.02
CA ILE A 90 7.94 -14.65 0.04
C ILE A 90 8.67 -15.12 -1.22
N HIS A 91 9.71 -14.41 -1.63
CA HIS A 91 10.47 -14.72 -2.85
C HIS A 91 11.17 -16.07 -2.72
N MET A 92 11.84 -16.34 -1.58
CA MET A 92 12.42 -17.65 -1.29
C MET A 92 11.37 -18.77 -1.23
N ASN A 93 10.20 -18.48 -0.69
CA ASN A 93 9.10 -19.43 -0.65
C ASN A 93 8.62 -19.79 -2.05
N ILE A 94 8.46 -18.81 -2.93
CA ILE A 94 8.07 -19.01 -4.34
C ILE A 94 9.16 -19.77 -5.11
N GLU A 95 10.43 -19.41 -4.95
CA GLU A 95 11.57 -20.06 -5.59
C GLU A 95 11.72 -21.51 -5.17
N LYS A 96 11.62 -21.79 -3.85
CA LYS A 96 11.64 -23.17 -3.35
C LYS A 96 10.48 -23.98 -3.92
N ARG A 97 9.28 -23.44 -3.91
CA ARG A 97 8.12 -24.14 -4.47
C ARG A 97 8.25 -24.36 -5.97
N LEU A 98 8.82 -23.39 -6.70
CA LEU A 98 9.12 -23.54 -8.12
C LEU A 98 10.10 -24.70 -8.35
N PHE A 99 11.17 -24.76 -7.53
CA PHE A 99 12.13 -25.88 -7.58
C PHE A 99 11.44 -27.23 -7.32
N ASP A 100 10.54 -27.32 -6.33
CA ASP A 100 9.79 -28.54 -6.04
C ASP A 100 8.91 -28.98 -7.23
N LEU A 101 8.44 -28.04 -8.05
CA LEU A 101 7.56 -28.29 -9.20
C LEU A 101 8.30 -28.66 -10.51
N ILE A 102 9.43 -28.01 -10.78
CA ILE A 102 10.12 -28.11 -12.08
C ILE A 102 11.60 -28.53 -12.00
N GLY A 103 12.12 -28.76 -10.78
CA GLY A 103 13.50 -29.16 -10.55
C GLY A 103 14.51 -28.04 -10.81
N GLU A 104 15.74 -28.42 -11.25
CA GLU A 104 16.86 -27.50 -11.44
C GLU A 104 16.61 -26.36 -12.44
N ASP A 105 15.67 -26.54 -13.38
CA ASP A 105 15.27 -25.47 -14.31
C ASP A 105 14.74 -24.22 -13.60
N ALA A 106 14.29 -24.34 -12.33
CA ALA A 106 13.87 -23.22 -11.50
C ALA A 106 14.99 -22.20 -11.24
N GLY A 107 16.24 -22.65 -11.18
CA GLY A 107 17.40 -21.79 -10.92
C GLY A 107 17.58 -20.67 -11.96
N PHE A 108 17.11 -20.87 -13.19
CA PHE A 108 17.21 -19.85 -14.24
C PHE A 108 16.42 -18.57 -13.94
N ILE A 109 15.43 -18.59 -13.02
CA ILE A 109 14.67 -17.39 -12.65
C ILE A 109 15.56 -16.29 -12.02
N HIS A 110 16.69 -16.68 -11.43
CA HIS A 110 17.67 -15.76 -10.84
C HIS A 110 18.73 -15.24 -11.81
N THR A 111 18.78 -15.76 -13.05
CA THR A 111 19.78 -15.32 -14.03
C THR A 111 19.66 -13.81 -14.27
N ALA A 112 20.75 -13.08 -14.11
CA ALA A 112 20.84 -11.63 -14.28
C ALA A 112 19.92 -10.80 -13.34
N ARG A 113 19.53 -11.34 -12.20
CA ARG A 113 18.65 -10.68 -11.20
C ARG A 113 19.24 -10.79 -9.81
N SER A 114 19.01 -9.78 -8.98
CA SER A 114 19.28 -9.78 -7.56
C SER A 114 17.96 -9.70 -6.77
N ARG A 115 17.98 -10.08 -5.48
CA ARG A 115 16.89 -9.79 -4.58
C ARG A 115 16.62 -8.29 -4.47
N ASN A 116 17.66 -7.44 -4.61
CA ASN A 116 17.54 -5.99 -4.47
C ASN A 116 16.64 -5.37 -5.54
N ASP A 117 16.87 -5.67 -6.83
CA ASP A 117 16.03 -5.13 -7.91
C ASP A 117 14.67 -5.83 -8.02
N GLN A 118 14.59 -7.11 -7.65
CA GLN A 118 13.34 -7.86 -7.55
C GLN A 118 12.37 -7.21 -6.56
N VAL A 119 12.80 -7.05 -5.30
CA VAL A 119 11.94 -6.55 -4.21
C VAL A 119 11.42 -5.14 -4.50
N ILE A 120 12.28 -4.21 -4.99
CA ILE A 120 11.83 -2.85 -5.27
C ILE A 120 10.90 -2.81 -6.49
N THR A 121 11.08 -3.69 -7.48
CA THR A 121 10.17 -3.80 -8.62
C THR A 121 8.78 -4.22 -8.16
N ASP A 122 8.70 -5.28 -7.36
CA ASP A 122 7.44 -5.81 -6.84
C ASP A 122 6.73 -4.76 -5.96
N PHE A 123 7.48 -4.05 -5.14
CA PHE A 123 6.96 -3.02 -4.28
C PHE A 123 6.42 -1.82 -5.06
N LYS A 124 7.14 -1.34 -6.09
CA LYS A 124 6.65 -0.26 -6.98
C LYS A 124 5.38 -0.69 -7.73
N ILE A 125 5.29 -1.93 -8.24
CA ILE A 125 4.08 -2.43 -8.91
C ILE A 125 2.90 -2.46 -7.95
N TRP A 126 3.10 -2.98 -6.74
CA TRP A 126 2.06 -3.04 -5.71
C TRP A 126 1.59 -1.64 -5.31
N LEU A 127 2.52 -0.72 -5.10
CA LEU A 127 2.21 0.63 -4.65
C LEU A 127 1.49 1.44 -5.74
N LYS A 128 1.86 1.27 -7.02
CA LYS A 128 1.10 1.85 -8.15
C LYS A 128 -0.36 1.42 -8.10
N LYS A 129 -0.62 0.13 -7.99
CA LYS A 129 -1.97 -0.43 -7.92
C LYS A 129 -2.74 0.11 -6.70
N SER A 130 -2.10 0.12 -5.54
CA SER A 130 -2.69 0.62 -4.30
C SER A 130 -3.02 2.11 -4.38
N THR A 131 -2.17 2.91 -5.01
CA THR A 131 -2.42 4.34 -5.25
C THR A 131 -3.62 4.57 -6.19
N TYR A 132 -3.80 3.74 -7.23
CA TYR A 132 -5.00 3.79 -8.07
C TYR A 132 -6.26 3.45 -7.27
N GLU A 133 -6.21 2.45 -6.38
CA GLU A 133 -7.34 2.09 -5.53
C GLU A 133 -7.72 3.21 -4.56
N ILE A 134 -6.74 3.87 -3.93
CA ILE A 134 -7.00 5.05 -3.06
C ILE A 134 -7.65 6.17 -3.88
N ASN A 135 -7.14 6.49 -5.06
CA ASN A 135 -7.74 7.51 -5.92
C ASN A 135 -9.20 7.18 -6.29
N LYS A 136 -9.52 5.92 -6.56
CA LYS A 136 -10.89 5.46 -6.82
C LYS A 136 -11.80 5.63 -5.58
N THR A 137 -11.26 5.34 -4.39
CA THR A 137 -12.00 5.52 -3.13
C THR A 137 -12.26 7.01 -2.85
N LEU A 138 -11.27 7.88 -3.13
CA LEU A 138 -11.43 9.34 -3.05
C LEU A 138 -12.48 9.87 -4.04
N ASP A 139 -12.53 9.34 -5.26
CA ASP A 139 -13.57 9.69 -6.23
C ASP A 139 -14.97 9.33 -5.72
N ALA A 140 -15.13 8.17 -5.11
CA ALA A 140 -16.39 7.75 -4.51
C ALA A 140 -16.81 8.70 -3.36
N LEU A 141 -15.89 9.01 -2.45
CA LEU A 141 -16.13 9.94 -1.34
C LEU A 141 -16.50 11.34 -1.84
N ILE A 142 -15.74 11.89 -2.80
CA ILE A 142 -16.04 13.21 -3.42
C ILE A 142 -17.44 13.19 -4.03
N SER A 143 -17.79 12.14 -4.78
CA SER A 143 -19.12 12.00 -5.37
C SER A 143 -20.23 11.97 -4.32
N THR A 144 -20.00 11.28 -3.20
CA THR A 144 -20.95 11.24 -2.09
C THR A 144 -21.13 12.62 -1.46
N ILE A 145 -20.03 13.32 -1.15
CA ILE A 145 -20.09 14.67 -0.56
C ILE A 145 -20.79 15.65 -1.51
N LEU A 146 -20.55 15.55 -2.81
CA LEU A 146 -21.27 16.38 -3.81
C LEU A 146 -22.78 16.14 -3.79
N LYS A 147 -23.23 14.89 -3.67
CA LYS A 147 -24.66 14.56 -3.54
C LYS A 147 -25.26 15.11 -2.24
N VAL A 148 -24.51 15.09 -1.14
CA VAL A 148 -24.94 15.72 0.13
C VAL A 148 -25.06 17.23 -0.04
N ALA A 149 -24.06 17.87 -0.67
CA ALA A 149 -24.08 19.32 -0.94
C ALA A 149 -25.26 19.71 -1.81
N ASP A 150 -25.53 18.98 -2.89
CA ASP A 150 -26.64 19.25 -3.80
C ASP A 150 -28.01 19.26 -3.11
N LYS A 151 -28.24 18.30 -2.23
CA LYS A 151 -29.48 18.23 -1.43
C LYS A 151 -29.62 19.37 -0.43
N ASN A 152 -28.54 20.00 -0.02
CA ASN A 152 -28.48 20.98 1.07
C ASN A 152 -28.11 22.40 0.60
N ILE A 153 -28.36 22.75 -0.66
CA ILE A 153 -28.05 24.07 -1.21
C ILE A 153 -28.77 25.19 -0.46
N LYS A 154 -29.99 24.94 -0.01
CA LYS A 154 -30.85 25.91 0.71
C LYS A 154 -30.78 25.81 2.22
N THR A 155 -30.08 24.81 2.77
CA THR A 155 -29.92 24.61 4.20
C THR A 155 -28.94 25.65 4.75
N VAL A 156 -29.44 26.64 5.47
CA VAL A 156 -28.64 27.73 6.05
C VAL A 156 -28.14 27.29 7.44
N MET A 157 -26.86 27.53 7.69
CA MET A 157 -26.23 27.30 9.00
C MET A 157 -25.31 28.46 9.38
N PRO A 158 -24.98 28.63 10.65
CA PRO A 158 -23.95 29.58 11.04
C PRO A 158 -22.58 29.10 10.56
N GLY A 159 -21.81 29.98 9.92
CA GLY A 159 -20.38 29.78 9.77
C GLY A 159 -19.66 30.14 11.04
N PHE A 160 -18.57 29.42 11.37
CA PHE A 160 -17.83 29.61 12.60
C PHE A 160 -16.40 30.07 12.35
N THR A 161 -15.94 31.00 13.18
CA THR A 161 -14.51 31.29 13.38
C THR A 161 -14.26 31.28 14.88
N HIS A 162 -13.19 30.63 15.36
CA HIS A 162 -12.90 30.49 16.79
C HIS A 162 -14.06 29.84 17.59
N LEU A 163 -14.86 28.96 16.96
CA LEU A 163 -16.12 28.40 17.49
C LEU A 163 -17.15 29.47 17.90
N LYS A 164 -17.05 30.69 17.35
CA LYS A 164 -18.03 31.76 17.49
C LYS A 164 -18.78 31.97 16.19
N ASN A 165 -20.07 32.26 16.26
CA ASN A 165 -20.90 32.57 15.12
C ASN A 165 -20.28 33.72 14.29
N ALA A 166 -20.17 33.51 13.00
CA ALA A 166 -19.68 34.47 12.04
C ALA A 166 -20.76 34.71 10.96
N GLN A 167 -20.41 34.64 9.68
CA GLN A 167 -21.36 34.84 8.61
C GLN A 167 -22.24 33.60 8.39
N PRO A 168 -23.51 33.74 8.00
CA PRO A 168 -24.34 32.62 7.58
C PRO A 168 -23.80 32.01 6.28
N ILE A 169 -23.81 30.69 6.20
CA ILE A 169 -23.40 29.90 5.03
C ILE A 169 -24.45 28.85 4.72
N SER A 170 -24.43 28.26 3.53
CA SER A 170 -25.18 27.05 3.29
C SER A 170 -24.35 25.83 3.71
N PHE A 171 -25.02 24.76 4.14
CA PHE A 171 -24.37 23.48 4.42
C PHE A 171 -23.68 22.92 3.18
N ALA A 172 -24.25 23.17 1.98
CA ALA A 172 -23.61 22.84 0.72
C ALA A 172 -22.25 23.52 0.55
N HIS A 173 -22.16 24.83 0.83
CA HIS A 173 -20.90 25.58 0.74
C HIS A 173 -19.85 24.99 1.70
N TYR A 174 -20.27 24.66 2.91
CA TYR A 174 -19.40 24.02 3.88
C TYR A 174 -18.87 22.66 3.39
N MET A 175 -19.74 21.77 2.88
CA MET A 175 -19.33 20.46 2.37
C MET A 175 -18.40 20.58 1.15
N MET A 176 -18.57 21.60 0.32
CA MET A 176 -17.69 21.88 -0.83
C MET A 176 -16.25 22.20 -0.40
N ALA A 177 -16.01 22.72 0.80
CA ALA A 177 -14.65 22.92 1.32
C ALA A 177 -13.90 21.59 1.44
N TYR A 178 -14.58 20.53 1.91
CA TYR A 178 -14.00 19.19 1.98
C TYR A 178 -13.78 18.55 0.60
N VAL A 179 -14.67 18.80 -0.36
CA VAL A 179 -14.45 18.41 -1.75
C VAL A 179 -13.12 18.98 -2.27
N GLU A 180 -12.83 20.25 -2.00
CA GLU A 180 -11.57 20.88 -2.42
C GLU A 180 -10.35 20.29 -1.68
N MET A 181 -10.48 19.92 -0.41
CA MET A 181 -9.43 19.22 0.33
C MET A 181 -9.12 17.86 -0.30
N PHE A 182 -10.13 17.01 -0.53
CA PHE A 182 -9.95 15.67 -1.11
C PHE A 182 -9.49 15.71 -2.58
N LYS A 183 -9.85 16.73 -3.35
CA LYS A 183 -9.27 16.96 -4.69
C LYS A 183 -7.76 17.23 -4.62
N ARG A 184 -7.29 18.00 -3.63
CA ARG A 184 -5.85 18.20 -3.40
C ARG A 184 -5.14 16.93 -2.99
N ASP A 185 -5.80 16.06 -2.18
CA ASP A 185 -5.24 14.76 -1.80
C ASP A 185 -5.12 13.85 -3.03
N LYS A 186 -6.15 13.78 -3.84
CA LYS A 186 -6.13 13.04 -5.11
C LYS A 186 -4.97 13.49 -6.02
N LYS A 187 -4.68 14.80 -6.08
CA LYS A 187 -3.53 15.33 -6.82
C LYS A 187 -2.20 14.83 -6.24
N ARG A 188 -2.05 14.77 -4.89
CA ARG A 188 -0.85 14.24 -4.23
C ARG A 188 -0.60 12.78 -4.61
N PHE A 189 -1.62 11.93 -4.53
CA PHE A 189 -1.52 10.54 -4.95
C PHE A 189 -1.22 10.39 -6.43
N LYS A 190 -1.76 11.26 -7.29
CA LYS A 190 -1.44 11.27 -8.73
C LYS A 190 0.03 11.62 -8.97
N ASN A 191 0.57 12.62 -8.28
CA ASN A 191 1.99 12.98 -8.40
C ASN A 191 2.91 11.82 -7.94
N ASN A 192 2.53 11.08 -6.92
CA ASN A 192 3.27 9.89 -6.48
C ASN A 192 3.32 8.80 -7.56
N LEU A 193 2.27 8.66 -8.40
CA LEU A 193 2.28 7.72 -9.52
C LEU A 193 3.39 8.03 -10.54
N ASP A 194 3.73 9.29 -10.74
CA ASP A 194 4.81 9.69 -11.66
C ASP A 194 6.17 9.24 -11.12
N ALA A 195 6.43 9.40 -9.80
CA ALA A 195 7.64 8.92 -9.13
C ALA A 195 7.75 7.37 -9.14
N LEU A 196 6.62 6.68 -9.09
CA LEU A 196 6.55 5.22 -9.16
C LEU A 196 6.77 4.65 -10.57
N ASN A 197 6.79 5.48 -11.63
CA ASN A 197 6.63 5.02 -13.00
C ASN A 197 7.93 4.68 -13.74
N GLU A 198 9.01 4.37 -13.00
CA GLU A 198 10.28 3.91 -13.56
C GLU A 198 10.60 2.49 -13.12
N ASN A 199 11.08 1.66 -14.10
CA ASN A 199 11.33 0.24 -13.90
C ASN A 199 12.70 -0.03 -13.26
N PRO A 200 12.76 -0.60 -12.05
CA PRO A 200 14.03 -0.97 -11.41
C PRO A 200 14.66 -2.24 -11.98
N LEU A 201 13.85 -3.15 -12.55
CA LEU A 201 14.30 -4.49 -12.90
C LEU A 201 15.44 -4.47 -13.92
N GLY A 202 16.50 -5.20 -13.60
CA GLY A 202 17.71 -5.33 -14.44
C GLY A 202 18.90 -4.52 -13.94
N VAL A 203 18.78 -3.79 -12.81
CA VAL A 203 19.96 -3.16 -12.17
C VAL A 203 20.72 -4.15 -11.28
N ALA A 204 20.17 -5.34 -11.09
CA ALA A 204 20.72 -6.39 -10.24
C ALA A 204 21.01 -5.92 -8.81
N ALA A 205 22.17 -6.25 -8.24
CA ALA A 205 22.47 -5.86 -6.86
C ALA A 205 22.63 -4.34 -6.68
N LEU A 206 23.33 -3.67 -7.62
CA LEU A 206 23.58 -2.21 -7.62
C LEU A 206 24.29 -1.69 -8.89
N SER A 207 24.84 -2.55 -9.77
CA SER A 207 25.68 -2.11 -10.89
C SER A 207 25.35 -2.84 -12.21
N GLY A 208 24.15 -3.42 -12.32
CA GLY A 208 23.73 -4.13 -13.51
C GLY A 208 24.31 -5.56 -13.60
N THR A 209 24.35 -6.09 -14.80
CA THR A 209 24.75 -7.48 -15.09
C THR A 209 25.52 -7.55 -16.41
N SER A 210 26.40 -8.57 -16.55
CA SER A 210 27.11 -8.88 -17.80
C SER A 210 26.23 -9.61 -18.82
N PHE A 211 25.06 -10.08 -18.46
CA PHE A 211 24.12 -10.68 -19.41
C PHE A 211 23.47 -9.61 -20.29
N ASN A 212 23.27 -9.95 -21.57
CA ASN A 212 22.59 -9.07 -22.52
C ASN A 212 21.06 -9.07 -22.28
N ILE A 213 20.61 -8.38 -21.23
CA ILE A 213 19.19 -8.24 -20.88
C ILE A 213 18.53 -7.05 -21.60
N ASP A 214 17.21 -7.13 -21.80
CA ASP A 214 16.41 -6.07 -22.43
C ASP A 214 15.51 -5.39 -21.37
N ARG A 215 16.03 -4.32 -20.74
CA ARG A 215 15.27 -3.55 -19.73
C ARG A 215 14.06 -2.82 -20.34
N ASN A 216 14.11 -2.45 -21.62
CA ASN A 216 12.97 -1.82 -22.29
C ASN A 216 11.80 -2.80 -22.47
N PHE A 217 12.11 -4.08 -22.74
CA PHE A 217 11.09 -5.13 -22.82
C PHE A 217 10.37 -5.30 -21.49
N THR A 218 11.12 -5.44 -20.39
CA THR A 218 10.52 -5.58 -19.04
C THR A 218 9.74 -4.34 -18.63
N THR A 219 10.25 -3.15 -18.93
CA THR A 219 9.58 -1.86 -18.70
C THR A 219 8.19 -1.82 -19.35
N LYS A 220 8.13 -2.13 -20.64
CA LYS A 220 6.86 -2.12 -21.39
C LYS A 220 5.88 -3.17 -20.86
N LYS A 221 6.36 -4.37 -20.57
CA LYS A 221 5.53 -5.48 -20.10
C LYS A 221 4.98 -5.28 -18.68
N LEU A 222 5.73 -4.56 -17.83
CA LEU A 222 5.33 -4.22 -16.44
C LEU A 222 4.61 -2.87 -16.35
N ASN A 223 4.32 -2.22 -17.49
CA ASN A 223 3.62 -0.94 -17.55
C ASN A 223 4.34 0.20 -16.79
N PHE A 224 5.67 0.25 -16.91
CA PHE A 224 6.46 1.41 -16.52
C PHE A 224 6.73 2.31 -17.73
N SER A 225 7.08 3.59 -17.51
CA SER A 225 7.35 4.56 -18.58
C SER A 225 8.73 4.37 -19.18
N LYS A 226 9.75 4.18 -18.35
CA LYS A 226 11.15 3.97 -18.74
C LYS A 226 11.88 3.13 -17.70
N PRO A 227 13.07 2.55 -18.04
CA PRO A 227 13.99 2.02 -17.03
C PRO A 227 14.52 3.16 -16.15
N THR A 228 14.89 2.85 -14.91
CA THR A 228 15.63 3.78 -14.05
C THR A 228 17.04 4.06 -14.62
N ASP A 229 17.55 5.26 -14.39
CA ASP A 229 18.78 5.75 -15.01
C ASP A 229 20.05 5.34 -14.25
N ASN A 230 20.05 5.40 -12.91
CA ASN A 230 21.21 5.06 -12.07
C ASN A 230 20.93 3.80 -11.24
N SER A 231 21.77 2.78 -11.39
CA SER A 231 21.56 1.47 -10.77
C SER A 231 21.79 1.46 -9.23
N ILE A 232 22.67 2.31 -8.72
CA ILE A 232 22.95 2.40 -7.27
C ILE A 232 21.78 3.10 -6.57
N ASP A 233 21.33 4.22 -7.14
CA ASP A 233 20.16 4.96 -6.67
C ASP A 233 18.91 4.08 -6.70
N THR A 234 18.70 3.35 -7.79
CA THR A 234 17.52 2.49 -8.01
C THR A 234 17.24 1.53 -6.85
N VAL A 235 18.27 0.89 -6.30
CA VAL A 235 18.10 -0.08 -5.20
C VAL A 235 18.01 0.59 -3.84
N SER A 236 18.42 1.85 -3.74
CA SER A 236 18.40 2.69 -2.54
C SER A 236 17.15 3.52 -2.41
N ASP A 237 16.59 3.99 -3.54
CA ASP A 237 15.47 4.93 -3.60
C ASP A 237 14.24 4.45 -2.80
N ARG A 238 13.78 5.33 -1.92
CA ARG A 238 12.49 5.22 -1.21
C ARG A 238 11.75 6.55 -1.17
N ASP A 239 12.11 7.51 -2.02
CA ASP A 239 11.41 8.81 -2.08
C ASP A 239 9.93 8.60 -2.44
N PHE A 240 9.64 7.66 -3.34
CA PHE A 240 8.26 7.28 -3.67
C PHE A 240 7.48 6.73 -2.46
N VAL A 241 8.16 6.14 -1.46
CA VAL A 241 7.56 5.70 -0.20
C VAL A 241 7.24 6.89 0.68
N LEU A 242 8.18 7.84 0.81
CA LEU A 242 7.97 9.09 1.56
C LEU A 242 6.82 9.89 0.98
N ASP A 243 6.75 10.05 -0.35
CA ASP A 243 5.66 10.74 -1.03
C ASP A 243 4.30 10.09 -0.75
N PHE A 244 4.24 8.76 -0.80
CA PHE A 244 3.01 8.03 -0.49
C PHE A 244 2.59 8.20 0.96
N LEU A 245 3.51 8.04 1.91
CA LEU A 245 3.24 8.20 3.35
C LEU A 245 2.85 9.63 3.71
N TYR A 246 3.47 10.63 3.04
CA TYR A 246 3.06 12.03 3.17
C TYR A 246 1.65 12.25 2.64
N ALA A 247 1.32 11.72 1.46
CA ALA A 247 -0.03 11.82 0.90
C ALA A 247 -1.08 11.18 1.82
N CYS A 248 -0.77 10.01 2.40
CA CYS A 248 -1.61 9.35 3.41
C CYS A 248 -1.80 10.23 4.65
N SER A 249 -0.73 10.84 5.15
CA SER A 249 -0.75 11.71 6.33
C SER A 249 -1.59 12.97 6.08
N ALA A 250 -1.39 13.63 4.94
CA ALA A 250 -2.15 14.83 4.56
C ALA A 250 -3.65 14.52 4.40
N CYS A 251 -4.00 13.41 3.76
CA CYS A 251 -5.38 12.96 3.62
C CYS A 251 -6.02 12.64 4.98
N SER A 252 -5.26 11.99 5.87
CA SER A 252 -5.72 11.68 7.24
C SER A 252 -6.02 12.94 8.05
N ILE A 253 -5.28 14.05 7.85
CA ILE A 253 -5.60 15.36 8.46
C ILE A 253 -6.99 15.82 8.01
N HIS A 254 -7.30 15.74 6.71
CA HIS A 254 -8.59 16.18 6.20
C HIS A 254 -9.73 15.31 6.71
N ILE A 255 -9.52 13.99 6.80
CA ILE A 255 -10.48 13.05 7.42
C ILE A 255 -10.68 13.40 8.90
N SER A 256 -9.62 13.67 9.64
CA SER A 256 -9.69 14.05 11.06
C SER A 256 -10.46 15.35 11.26
N ARG A 257 -10.28 16.33 10.38
CA ARG A 257 -10.98 17.63 10.49
C ARG A 257 -12.48 17.50 10.27
N ILE A 258 -12.94 16.80 9.23
CA ILE A 258 -14.37 16.60 9.01
C ILE A 258 -14.98 15.77 10.15
N ALA A 259 -14.26 14.76 10.63
CA ALA A 259 -14.72 13.95 11.77
C ALA A 259 -14.89 14.79 13.04
N GLU A 260 -13.92 15.66 13.36
CA GLU A 260 -13.97 16.56 14.51
C GLU A 260 -15.14 17.53 14.44
N GLU A 261 -15.34 18.18 13.28
CA GLU A 261 -16.45 19.13 13.12
C GLU A 261 -17.80 18.41 13.22
N PHE A 262 -17.94 17.21 12.68
CA PHE A 262 -19.17 16.43 12.82
C PHE A 262 -19.41 16.00 14.27
N ILE A 263 -18.37 15.69 15.05
CA ILE A 263 -18.49 15.40 16.49
C ILE A 263 -18.99 16.65 17.24
N ILE A 264 -18.38 17.82 16.97
CA ILE A 264 -18.79 19.10 17.59
C ILE A 264 -20.24 19.41 17.24
N TRP A 265 -20.63 19.28 15.97
CA TRP A 265 -21.97 19.64 15.51
C TRP A 265 -23.05 18.66 15.94
N ASN A 266 -22.70 17.39 16.20
CA ASN A 266 -23.60 16.39 16.76
C ASN A 266 -23.67 16.46 18.29
N SER A 267 -22.87 17.29 18.95
CA SER A 267 -22.87 17.42 20.39
C SER A 267 -24.16 18.14 20.91
N ASP A 268 -24.55 17.83 22.12
CA ASP A 268 -25.71 18.48 22.76
C ASP A 268 -25.59 20.00 22.83
N ALA A 269 -24.38 20.55 22.84
CA ALA A 269 -24.10 21.98 22.85
C ALA A 269 -24.41 22.70 21.56
N TYR A 270 -24.15 22.04 20.39
CA TYR A 270 -24.38 22.63 19.07
C TYR A 270 -25.62 22.10 18.39
N ASN A 271 -25.85 20.81 18.44
CA ASN A 271 -27.05 20.12 17.94
C ASN A 271 -27.46 20.55 16.51
N LEU A 272 -26.43 20.70 15.62
CA LEU A 272 -26.61 21.15 14.23
C LEU A 272 -26.82 20.00 13.26
N ILE A 273 -26.34 18.80 13.61
CA ILE A 273 -26.49 17.60 12.80
C ILE A 273 -26.87 16.41 13.68
N HIS A 274 -27.62 15.47 13.11
CA HIS A 274 -27.91 14.19 13.74
C HIS A 274 -27.25 13.05 12.98
N LEU A 275 -26.62 12.14 13.72
CA LEU A 275 -26.02 10.93 13.16
C LEU A 275 -27.05 9.81 13.17
N ASN A 276 -27.13 9.07 12.08
CA ASN A 276 -28.00 7.91 11.96
C ASN A 276 -27.63 6.83 13.00
N ASP A 277 -28.61 6.10 13.53
CA ASP A 277 -28.41 5.05 14.52
C ASP A 277 -27.48 3.92 14.09
N LYS A 278 -27.24 3.76 12.78
CA LYS A 278 -26.27 2.79 12.23
C LYS A 278 -24.81 3.20 12.40
N ILE A 279 -24.56 4.47 12.74
CA ILE A 279 -23.20 5.04 12.86
C ILE A 279 -22.95 5.66 14.23
N VAL A 280 -23.70 5.26 15.24
CA VAL A 280 -23.51 5.63 16.64
C VAL A 280 -23.46 4.38 17.50
N THR A 281 -22.90 4.49 18.69
CA THR A 281 -22.93 3.42 19.69
C THR A 281 -23.70 3.86 20.93
N GLY A 282 -24.36 2.90 21.57
CA GLY A 282 -25.11 3.15 22.81
C GLY A 282 -24.21 3.13 24.05
N SER A 283 -24.77 3.63 25.17
CA SER A 283 -24.17 3.50 26.50
C SER A 283 -24.81 2.38 27.27
N SER A 284 -24.04 1.59 28.02
CA SER A 284 -24.58 0.52 28.90
C SER A 284 -25.37 1.03 30.11
N ILE A 285 -25.11 2.27 30.52
CA ILE A 285 -25.73 2.89 31.69
C ILE A 285 -26.82 3.89 31.29
N MET A 286 -26.65 4.58 30.17
CA MET A 286 -27.53 5.64 29.68
C MET A 286 -28.15 5.26 28.35
N PRO A 287 -29.31 4.63 28.29
CA PRO A 287 -29.89 4.11 27.04
C PRO A 287 -30.14 5.17 25.95
N GLN A 288 -30.37 6.42 26.36
CA GLN A 288 -30.61 7.55 25.47
C GLN A 288 -29.29 8.11 24.81
N LYS A 289 -28.13 7.75 25.36
CA LYS A 289 -26.84 8.30 24.89
C LYS A 289 -26.39 7.63 23.60
N LYS A 290 -26.14 8.44 22.61
CA LYS A 290 -25.60 8.03 21.27
C LYS A 290 -24.22 8.62 21.10
N ASN A 291 -23.19 7.75 21.05
CA ASN A 291 -21.80 8.16 20.94
C ASN A 291 -21.34 8.15 19.46
N PRO A 292 -20.59 9.15 18.99
CA PRO A 292 -20.08 9.23 17.62
C PRO A 292 -18.78 8.44 17.44
N ASP A 293 -18.67 7.22 18.01
CA ASP A 293 -17.45 6.40 18.03
C ASP A 293 -16.77 6.23 16.65
N PRO A 294 -17.49 6.03 15.52
CA PRO A 294 -16.85 5.95 14.21
C PRO A 294 -16.10 7.22 13.81
N LEU A 295 -16.62 8.40 14.17
CA LEU A 295 -15.94 9.68 13.92
C LEU A 295 -14.72 9.85 14.82
N GLU A 296 -14.81 9.46 16.09
CA GLU A 296 -13.68 9.45 17.03
C GLU A 296 -12.58 8.48 16.56
N TYR A 297 -12.96 7.32 16.04
CA TYR A 297 -12.02 6.38 15.41
C TYR A 297 -11.27 7.04 14.24
N LEU A 298 -11.97 7.71 13.32
CA LEU A 298 -11.37 8.41 12.20
C LEU A 298 -10.37 9.48 12.66
N ARG A 299 -10.74 10.29 13.66
CA ARG A 299 -9.87 11.30 14.25
C ARG A 299 -8.63 10.69 14.90
N GLY A 300 -8.80 9.67 15.72
CA GLY A 300 -7.73 9.03 16.48
C GLY A 300 -6.69 8.32 15.60
N LYS A 301 -7.12 7.72 14.48
CA LYS A 301 -6.24 6.96 13.58
C LYS A 301 -5.24 7.82 12.80
N THR A 302 -5.44 9.11 12.71
CA THR A 302 -4.52 10.05 12.06
C THR A 302 -3.11 9.98 12.64
N GLY A 303 -2.96 9.79 13.95
CA GLY A 303 -1.67 9.65 14.60
C GLY A 303 -0.83 8.48 14.08
N SER A 304 -1.47 7.37 13.69
CA SER A 304 -0.79 6.21 13.10
C SER A 304 -0.12 6.56 11.75
N SER A 305 -0.81 7.34 10.91
CA SER A 305 -0.24 7.80 9.62
C SER A 305 1.00 8.66 9.82
N PHE A 306 0.98 9.56 10.81
CA PHE A 306 2.13 10.40 11.14
C PHE A 306 3.30 9.57 11.66
N GLY A 307 3.03 8.60 12.56
CA GLY A 307 4.04 7.70 13.08
C GLY A 307 4.75 6.92 11.98
N ASN A 308 4.02 6.40 10.99
CA ASN A 308 4.58 5.65 9.88
C ASN A 308 5.47 6.54 8.98
N LEU A 309 5.05 7.77 8.67
CA LEU A 309 5.86 8.73 7.92
C LEU A 309 7.14 9.09 8.69
N PHE A 310 7.02 9.40 9.98
CA PHE A 310 8.17 9.74 10.82
C PHE A 310 9.17 8.58 10.95
N SER A 311 8.68 7.35 11.08
CA SER A 311 9.50 6.14 11.10
C SER A 311 10.30 5.99 9.81
N MET A 312 9.67 6.19 8.64
CA MET A 312 10.34 6.08 7.36
C MET A 312 11.41 7.16 7.16
N LEU A 313 11.12 8.41 7.54
CA LEU A 313 12.10 9.50 7.53
C LEU A 313 13.33 9.17 8.41
N THR A 314 13.08 8.54 9.56
CA THR A 314 14.14 8.14 10.50
C THR A 314 14.99 7.00 9.94
N ILE A 315 14.37 6.01 9.28
CA ILE A 315 15.08 4.90 8.63
C ILE A 315 16.03 5.42 7.56
N LEU A 316 15.56 6.34 6.71
CA LEU A 316 16.37 6.85 5.59
C LEU A 316 17.45 7.83 6.01
N LYS A 317 17.28 8.51 7.15
CA LYS A 317 18.23 9.53 7.61
C LYS A 317 19.61 8.92 7.87
N GLY A 318 20.58 9.31 7.04
CA GLY A 318 21.98 8.88 7.18
C GLY A 318 22.27 7.45 6.69
N LEU A 319 21.30 6.79 6.06
CA LEU A 319 21.52 5.48 5.47
C LEU A 319 22.44 5.62 4.24
N PRO A 320 23.51 4.82 4.11
CA PRO A 320 24.34 4.84 2.93
C PRO A 320 23.61 4.38 1.68
N LEU A 321 24.15 4.68 0.50
CA LEU A 321 23.60 4.28 -0.79
C LEU A 321 23.52 2.75 -0.95
N SER A 322 22.72 2.31 -1.94
CA SER A 322 22.42 0.92 -2.21
C SER A 322 21.46 0.30 -1.19
N TYR A 323 21.55 -1.00 -0.88
CA TYR A 323 20.60 -1.70 -0.03
C TYR A 323 21.18 -2.04 1.35
N PHE A 324 20.42 -1.71 2.38
CA PHE A 324 20.64 -2.13 3.77
C PHE A 324 19.40 -2.78 4.35
N LYS A 325 19.58 -3.64 5.36
CA LYS A 325 18.49 -4.40 5.98
C LYS A 325 17.42 -3.50 6.62
N ASP A 326 17.79 -2.27 6.99
CA ASP A 326 16.89 -1.21 7.46
C ASP A 326 15.72 -0.96 6.52
N LEU A 327 15.96 -1.06 5.21
CA LEU A 327 14.93 -0.91 4.17
C LEU A 327 13.90 -2.04 4.12
N GLN A 328 14.04 -3.09 4.95
CA GLN A 328 13.04 -4.15 5.05
C GLN A 328 11.73 -3.64 5.64
N ASP A 329 11.81 -2.67 6.56
CA ASP A 329 10.67 -2.15 7.32
C ASP A 329 9.79 -1.20 6.48
N ASP A 330 10.26 -0.72 5.33
CA ASP A 330 9.54 0.17 4.42
C ASP A 330 8.13 -0.35 4.05
N LYS A 331 8.02 -1.66 3.81
CA LYS A 331 6.79 -2.32 3.36
C LYS A 331 5.72 -2.34 4.44
N GLU A 332 6.10 -2.64 5.69
CA GLU A 332 5.18 -2.69 6.81
C GLU A 332 4.53 -1.31 7.05
N LEU A 333 5.32 -0.24 7.01
CA LEU A 333 4.85 1.14 7.18
C LEU A 333 3.87 1.54 6.08
N VAL A 334 4.18 1.18 4.83
CA VAL A 334 3.31 1.45 3.68
C VAL A 334 2.02 0.65 3.73
N PHE A 335 2.10 -0.65 4.02
CA PHE A 335 0.92 -1.52 4.08
C PHE A 335 -0.04 -1.08 5.19
N LYS A 336 0.47 -0.74 6.37
CA LYS A 336 -0.33 -0.21 7.48
C LYS A 336 -1.00 1.11 7.10
N SER A 337 -0.27 2.03 6.46
CA SER A 337 -0.82 3.32 6.04
C SER A 337 -1.88 3.18 4.96
N TYR A 338 -1.65 2.31 3.97
CA TYR A 338 -2.63 2.01 2.93
C TYR A 338 -3.92 1.42 3.50
N ASP A 339 -3.82 0.37 4.31
CA ASP A 339 -4.99 -0.30 4.89
C ASP A 339 -5.79 0.64 5.77
N GLN A 340 -5.09 1.40 6.63
CA GLN A 340 -5.69 2.40 7.50
C GLN A 340 -6.42 3.48 6.71
N LEU A 341 -5.78 4.06 5.68
CA LEU A 341 -6.39 5.12 4.88
C LEU A 341 -7.60 4.60 4.10
N LYS A 342 -7.48 3.42 3.48
CA LYS A 342 -8.57 2.81 2.71
C LYS A 342 -9.81 2.58 3.58
N ILE A 343 -9.64 2.03 4.78
CA ILE A 343 -10.74 1.83 5.75
C ILE A 343 -11.31 3.18 6.17
N SER A 344 -10.47 4.16 6.48
CA SER A 344 -10.93 5.49 6.93
C SER A 344 -11.73 6.22 5.87
N LEU A 345 -11.30 6.19 4.60
CA LEU A 345 -12.04 6.78 3.48
C LEU A 345 -13.38 6.08 3.24
N SER A 346 -13.40 4.74 3.33
CA SER A 346 -14.63 3.97 3.18
C SER A 346 -15.62 4.26 4.31
N LEU A 347 -15.15 4.29 5.55
CA LEU A 347 -16.00 4.60 6.71
C LEU A 347 -16.56 6.02 6.62
N LEU A 348 -15.73 7.01 6.25
CA LEU A 348 -16.20 8.38 6.06
C LEU A 348 -17.23 8.47 4.92
N ASN A 349 -17.04 7.73 3.84
CA ASN A 349 -18.02 7.66 2.75
C ASN A 349 -19.36 7.10 3.23
N ASP A 350 -19.36 6.05 4.05
CA ASP A 350 -20.57 5.45 4.59
C ASP A 350 -21.28 6.40 5.58
N ILE A 351 -20.51 7.11 6.42
CA ILE A 351 -21.06 8.14 7.31
C ILE A 351 -21.76 9.22 6.47
N CYS A 352 -21.12 9.73 5.42
CA CYS A 352 -21.72 10.75 4.54
C CYS A 352 -22.96 10.23 3.79
N LEU A 353 -23.00 8.94 3.39
CA LEU A 353 -24.16 8.33 2.74
C LEU A 353 -25.35 8.19 3.69
N LEU A 354 -25.12 7.75 4.92
CA LEU A 354 -26.17 7.54 5.92
C LEU A 354 -26.75 8.87 6.43
N TYR A 355 -25.91 9.90 6.52
CA TYR A 355 -26.34 11.26 6.80
C TYR A 355 -27.35 11.78 5.75
N THR A 356 -27.26 11.34 4.48
CA THR A 356 -28.15 11.79 3.39
C THR A 356 -29.60 11.27 3.47
N SER A 357 -29.89 10.24 4.27
CA SER A 357 -31.23 9.62 4.31
C SER A 357 -32.19 10.21 5.33
N ASP A 358 -31.72 10.78 6.44
CA ASP A 358 -32.58 11.17 7.55
C ASP A 358 -32.44 12.66 7.99
N ALA A 359 -31.34 13.34 7.63
CA ALA A 359 -31.05 14.69 8.14
C ALA A 359 -31.81 15.82 7.41
N ALA A 360 -32.41 15.56 6.26
CA ALA A 360 -33.16 16.59 5.52
C ALA A 360 -34.49 16.97 6.17
N ASP A 361 -35.06 16.10 7.01
CA ASP A 361 -36.34 16.31 7.68
C ASP A 361 -36.22 16.87 9.11
N ASP A 362 -35.04 16.77 9.75
CA ASP A 362 -34.83 17.13 11.15
C ASP A 362 -34.12 18.49 11.39
N ILE A 363 -33.68 19.16 10.33
CA ILE A 363 -33.18 20.56 10.44
C ILE A 363 -34.38 21.51 10.25
N ARG A 364 -35.21 21.59 11.24
CA ARG A 364 -36.24 22.65 11.39
C ARG A 364 -35.93 23.57 12.54
#